data_b456ced814e1a7d2c853bc6ea291be52
#
_entry.id   b456ced814e1a7d2c853bc6ea291be52
#
_cell.length_a   1.000
_cell.length_b   1.000
_cell.length_c   1.000
_cell.angle_alpha   90.00
_cell.angle_beta   90.00
_cell.angle_gamma   90.00
#
_symmetry.space_group_name_H-M   'P 1'
#
loop_
_entity.id
_entity.type
_entity.pdbx_description
1 polymer ?
#
loop_
_entity_poly.entity_id
_entity_poly.type
_entity_poly.pdbx_seq_one_letter_code
_entity_poly.pdbx_strand_id
1 'polypeptide(L)'
;MSVACLSSGDINQDLKRARVEISLVMGFSDEDKIRTIQPHDNAFVITLRIGGYDVKRVMVDQGSATEIMYPDLYKGLNLKAEDLTPYNSPLVSFEGKIIIPKGQIRLPVQTSSEVVEVDFIVVDAYSPYIAIVARPWLYTLGAVSSTLHQKVKYPSEGQIKEVWGISLWQGSAWWLPFSINPRPSPQLLKKRTCSS
;
A
#
# COMPACT_ATOMS: atom_id res chain seq x y z
N MET A 1 50.62 64.32 6.39
CA MET A 1 50.62 63.06 7.11
C MET A 1 49.18 62.69 7.42
N SER A 2 48.58 61.84 6.64
CA SER A 2 47.18 61.36 6.82
C SER A 2 47.22 59.98 7.37
N VAL A 3 46.64 59.78 8.55
CA VAL A 3 46.47 58.45 9.18
C VAL A 3 45.11 57.94 8.77
N ALA A 4 45.10 56.83 8.02
CA ALA A 4 43.89 56.13 7.68
C ALA A 4 43.47 55.23 8.83
N CYS A 5 42.24 55.37 9.31
CA CYS A 5 41.61 54.50 10.30
C CYS A 5 40.99 53.30 9.59
N LEU A 6 41.47 52.09 9.92
CA LEU A 6 40.90 50.87 9.44
C LEU A 6 39.73 50.48 10.35
N SER A 7 38.51 50.45 9.80
CA SER A 7 37.35 49.93 10.49
C SER A 7 37.35 48.41 10.43
N SER A 8 37.26 47.79 11.60
CA SER A 8 37.02 46.34 11.72
C SER A 8 35.65 45.97 11.16
N GLY A 9 35.64 45.32 10.02
CA GLY A 9 34.44 44.69 9.49
C GLY A 9 34.13 43.44 10.28
N ASP A 10 32.95 43.41 10.87
CA ASP A 10 32.35 42.21 11.47
C ASP A 10 32.20 41.10 10.43
N ILE A 11 33.01 40.06 10.59
CA ILE A 11 32.83 38.84 9.84
C ILE A 11 31.75 38.05 10.56
N ASN A 12 30.49 38.33 10.22
CA ASN A 12 29.36 37.49 10.61
C ASN A 12 29.37 36.28 9.68
N GLN A 13 30.08 35.22 10.10
CA GLN A 13 29.99 33.92 9.46
C GLN A 13 28.68 33.30 9.88
N ASP A 14 27.63 33.50 9.08
CA ASP A 14 26.46 32.67 9.06
C ASP A 14 26.88 31.20 8.72
N LEU A 15 27.16 30.46 9.76
CA LEU A 15 27.28 29.00 9.70
C LEU A 15 25.87 28.47 9.35
N LYS A 16 25.55 28.45 8.05
CA LYS A 16 24.46 27.66 7.54
C LYS A 16 24.77 26.22 7.94
N ARG A 17 24.15 25.76 9.03
CA ARG A 17 24.09 24.35 9.38
C ARG A 17 23.48 23.64 8.17
N ALA A 18 24.31 23.02 7.35
CA ALA A 18 23.85 22.12 6.33
C ALA A 18 23.02 21.03 7.04
N ARG A 19 21.70 21.07 6.82
CA ARG A 19 20.82 20.00 7.25
C ARG A 19 21.26 18.77 6.48
N VAL A 20 21.95 17.88 7.14
CA VAL A 20 22.28 16.56 6.58
C VAL A 20 20.93 15.85 6.42
N GLU A 21 20.37 15.87 5.21
CA GLU A 21 19.27 15.01 4.87
C GLU A 21 19.81 13.58 4.90
N ILE A 22 19.47 12.86 5.96
CA ILE A 22 19.75 11.44 6.02
C ILE A 22 18.86 10.79 4.96
N SER A 23 19.44 10.52 3.79
CA SER A 23 18.77 9.75 2.76
C SER A 23 18.56 8.32 3.28
N LEU A 24 17.31 7.97 3.55
CA LEU A 24 16.96 6.60 3.92
C LEU A 24 17.16 5.69 2.71
N VAL A 25 18.15 4.84 2.78
CA VAL A 25 18.41 3.82 1.76
C VAL A 25 17.56 2.60 2.08
N MET A 26 16.55 2.31 1.22
CA MET A 26 15.74 1.11 1.33
C MET A 26 16.29 0.03 0.42
N GLY A 27 16.54 -1.16 0.99
CA GLY A 27 17.02 -2.32 0.26
C GLY A 27 16.64 -3.61 0.98
N PHE A 28 16.96 -4.73 0.36
CA PHE A 28 16.78 -6.07 0.92
C PHE A 28 18.14 -6.76 1.05
N SER A 29 18.33 -7.49 2.14
CA SER A 29 19.52 -8.25 2.45
C SER A 29 19.18 -9.70 2.79
N ASP A 30 20.19 -10.54 2.99
CA ASP A 30 19.97 -11.93 3.42
C ASP A 30 19.27 -12.03 4.78
N GLU A 31 19.42 -11.03 5.64
CA GLU A 31 18.73 -10.96 6.93
C GLU A 31 17.19 -10.84 6.76
N ASP A 32 16.74 -10.29 5.64
CA ASP A 32 15.33 -10.16 5.33
C ASP A 32 14.65 -11.51 5.01
N LYS A 33 15.43 -12.57 4.76
CA LYS A 33 14.95 -13.93 4.44
C LYS A 33 14.56 -14.76 5.67
N ILE A 34 14.77 -14.29 6.89
CA ILE A 34 14.67 -15.07 8.15
C ILE A 34 13.30 -15.76 8.33
N ARG A 35 12.22 -15.22 7.74
CA ARG A 35 10.87 -15.77 7.85
C ARG A 35 10.40 -16.49 6.59
N THR A 36 11.24 -16.63 5.58
CA THR A 36 10.91 -17.29 4.32
C THR A 36 11.65 -18.61 4.21
N ILE A 37 10.90 -19.67 3.86
CA ILE A 37 11.51 -20.97 3.54
C ILE A 37 11.92 -20.90 2.08
N GLN A 38 13.23 -20.98 1.83
CA GLN A 38 13.81 -20.92 0.49
C GLN A 38 14.15 -22.32 -0.04
N PRO A 39 14.04 -22.61 -1.35
CA PRO A 39 13.41 -21.75 -2.37
C PRO A 39 11.89 -21.79 -2.30
N HIS A 40 11.22 -20.69 -2.70
CA HIS A 40 9.76 -20.65 -2.83
C HIS A 40 9.33 -19.89 -4.09
N ASP A 41 8.18 -20.28 -4.61
CA ASP A 41 7.47 -19.67 -5.74
C ASP A 41 6.13 -19.04 -5.30
N ASN A 42 5.96 -18.83 -4.00
CA ASN A 42 4.72 -18.30 -3.43
C ASN A 42 4.45 -16.87 -3.90
N ALA A 43 3.20 -16.61 -4.27
CA ALA A 43 2.73 -15.25 -4.47
C ALA A 43 2.91 -14.43 -3.20
N PHE A 44 3.21 -13.14 -3.37
CA PHE A 44 3.36 -12.25 -2.23
C PHE A 44 1.99 -11.76 -1.75
N VAL A 45 1.55 -12.29 -0.61
CA VAL A 45 0.23 -12.05 -0.04
C VAL A 45 0.35 -11.46 1.36
N ILE A 46 -0.41 -10.42 1.63
CA ILE A 46 -0.37 -9.67 2.89
C ILE A 46 -1.76 -9.53 3.50
N THR A 47 -1.80 -9.06 4.75
CA THR A 47 -3.01 -8.53 5.38
C THR A 47 -2.94 -7.01 5.38
N LEU A 48 -3.98 -6.35 4.89
CA LEU A 48 -4.12 -4.89 4.92
C LEU A 48 -5.44 -4.49 5.56
N ARG A 49 -5.48 -3.29 6.07
CA ARG A 49 -6.73 -2.69 6.51
C ARG A 49 -7.31 -1.85 5.39
N ILE A 50 -8.45 -2.29 4.82
CA ILE A 50 -9.12 -1.65 3.68
C ILE A 50 -10.52 -1.21 4.12
N GLY A 51 -10.85 0.06 3.95
CA GLY A 51 -12.18 0.59 4.33
C GLY A 51 -12.52 0.41 5.81
N GLY A 52 -11.51 0.25 6.69
CA GLY A 52 -11.69 0.03 8.12
C GLY A 52 -11.76 -1.46 8.54
N TYR A 53 -11.63 -2.38 7.60
CA TYR A 53 -11.67 -3.83 7.85
C TYR A 53 -10.29 -4.47 7.67
N ASP A 54 -9.95 -5.43 8.54
CA ASP A 54 -8.74 -6.24 8.37
C ASP A 54 -8.99 -7.29 7.27
N VAL A 55 -8.34 -7.09 6.15
CA VAL A 55 -8.54 -7.85 4.91
C VAL A 55 -7.32 -8.75 4.70
N LYS A 56 -7.53 -10.06 4.77
CA LYS A 56 -6.50 -11.06 4.50
C LYS A 56 -6.49 -11.44 3.01
N ARG A 57 -5.36 -12.02 2.55
CA ARG A 57 -5.20 -12.52 1.17
C ARG A 57 -5.24 -11.41 0.11
N VAL A 58 -4.65 -10.27 0.44
CA VAL A 58 -4.38 -9.19 -0.52
C VAL A 58 -3.05 -9.50 -1.21
N MET A 59 -3.07 -9.67 -2.53
CA MET A 59 -1.85 -9.88 -3.31
C MET A 59 -1.15 -8.55 -3.57
N VAL A 60 0.17 -8.52 -3.41
CA VAL A 60 1.01 -7.41 -3.86
C VAL A 60 1.56 -7.74 -5.23
N ASP A 61 1.18 -6.97 -6.24
CA ASP A 61 1.62 -7.16 -7.62
C ASP A 61 2.26 -5.89 -8.18
N GLN A 62 3.58 -5.84 -8.10
CA GLN A 62 4.36 -4.72 -8.66
C GLN A 62 4.35 -4.66 -10.19
N GLY A 63 3.93 -5.72 -10.87
CA GLY A 63 3.76 -5.77 -12.31
C GLY A 63 2.48 -5.11 -12.82
N SER A 64 1.43 -5.10 -11.99
CA SER A 64 0.14 -4.52 -12.34
C SER A 64 0.14 -2.99 -12.22
N ALA A 65 -0.60 -2.34 -13.12
CA ALA A 65 -0.79 -0.89 -13.12
C ALA A 65 -2.08 -0.45 -12.39
N THR A 66 -2.85 -1.39 -11.86
CA THR A 66 -4.21 -1.15 -11.39
C THR A 66 -4.51 -2.01 -10.18
N GLU A 67 -5.09 -1.41 -9.14
CA GLU A 67 -5.62 -2.13 -7.98
C GLU A 67 -6.96 -2.79 -8.32
N ILE A 68 -7.11 -4.04 -7.93
CA ILE A 68 -8.30 -4.85 -8.24
C ILE A 68 -9.01 -5.24 -6.95
N MET A 69 -10.33 -5.11 -6.99
CA MET A 69 -11.23 -5.65 -5.97
C MET A 69 -12.06 -6.78 -6.55
N TYR A 70 -11.97 -7.95 -5.94
CA TYR A 70 -12.75 -9.13 -6.31
C TYR A 70 -14.09 -9.20 -5.56
N PRO A 71 -15.06 -10.02 -6.05
CA PRO A 71 -16.43 -10.04 -5.53
C PRO A 71 -16.54 -10.29 -4.03
N ASP A 72 -15.65 -11.09 -3.46
CA ASP A 72 -15.71 -11.43 -2.03
C ASP A 72 -15.42 -10.22 -1.13
N LEU A 73 -14.45 -9.37 -1.51
CA LEU A 73 -14.20 -8.13 -0.78
C LEU A 73 -15.35 -7.14 -0.98
N TYR A 74 -15.82 -6.99 -2.23
CA TYR A 74 -16.91 -6.09 -2.55
C TYR A 74 -18.17 -6.40 -1.72
N LYS A 75 -18.55 -7.68 -1.65
CA LYS A 75 -19.67 -8.16 -0.83
C LYS A 75 -19.40 -8.02 0.66
N GLY A 76 -18.19 -8.38 1.09
CA GLY A 76 -17.81 -8.34 2.51
C GLY A 76 -17.76 -6.94 3.11
N LEU A 77 -17.51 -5.91 2.30
CA LEU A 77 -17.59 -4.52 2.69
C LEU A 77 -19.03 -3.96 2.59
N ASN A 78 -20.04 -4.77 2.20
CA ASN A 78 -21.42 -4.36 1.95
C ASN A 78 -21.54 -3.18 0.96
N LEU A 79 -20.66 -3.15 -0.05
CA LEU A 79 -20.71 -2.12 -1.08
C LEU A 79 -21.85 -2.37 -2.06
N LYS A 80 -22.42 -1.28 -2.56
CA LYS A 80 -23.53 -1.30 -3.52
C LYS A 80 -23.09 -0.70 -4.85
N ALA A 81 -23.87 -0.94 -5.90
CA ALA A 81 -23.59 -0.38 -7.22
C ALA A 81 -23.59 1.16 -7.23
N GLU A 82 -24.38 1.79 -6.36
CA GLU A 82 -24.43 3.24 -6.17
C GLU A 82 -23.17 3.84 -5.54
N ASP A 83 -22.34 3.01 -4.86
CA ASP A 83 -21.07 3.44 -4.29
C ASP A 83 -19.95 3.47 -5.34
N LEU A 84 -20.20 2.91 -6.52
CA LEU A 84 -19.21 2.83 -7.59
C LEU A 84 -19.28 4.03 -8.52
N THR A 85 -18.12 4.54 -8.90
CA THR A 85 -18.00 5.47 -10.02
C THR A 85 -17.80 4.69 -11.32
N PRO A 86 -18.33 5.17 -12.47
CA PRO A 86 -18.15 4.49 -13.75
C PRO A 86 -16.66 4.35 -14.12
N TYR A 87 -16.31 3.17 -14.60
CA TYR A 87 -15.00 2.90 -15.17
C TYR A 87 -15.16 2.19 -16.52
N ASN A 88 -14.86 2.88 -17.62
CA ASN A 88 -15.24 2.43 -18.95
C ASN A 88 -14.10 1.73 -19.72
N SER A 89 -12.91 1.61 -19.13
CA SER A 89 -11.78 0.94 -19.76
C SER A 89 -11.81 -0.54 -19.51
N PRO A 90 -11.78 -1.40 -20.53
CA PRO A 90 -11.68 -2.84 -20.32
C PRO A 90 -10.31 -3.21 -19.76
N LEU A 91 -10.29 -4.22 -18.90
CA LEU A 91 -9.06 -4.83 -18.42
C LEU A 91 -8.74 -6.07 -19.26
N VAL A 92 -7.46 -6.29 -19.53
CA VAL A 92 -7.01 -7.47 -20.25
C VAL A 92 -6.17 -8.32 -19.31
N SER A 93 -6.55 -9.57 -19.09
CA SER A 93 -5.77 -10.52 -18.32
C SER A 93 -4.52 -10.98 -19.11
N PHE A 94 -3.55 -11.60 -18.43
CA PHE A 94 -2.38 -12.19 -19.07
C PHE A 94 -2.74 -13.25 -20.14
N GLU A 95 -3.89 -13.90 -20.01
CA GLU A 95 -4.42 -14.86 -20.97
C GLU A 95 -5.14 -14.20 -22.16
N GLY A 96 -5.14 -12.86 -22.22
CA GLY A 96 -5.84 -12.10 -23.25
C GLY A 96 -7.35 -12.00 -23.08
N LYS A 97 -7.90 -12.49 -21.94
CA LYS A 97 -9.32 -12.38 -21.65
C LYS A 97 -9.68 -10.95 -21.27
N ILE A 98 -10.68 -10.41 -21.95
CA ILE A 98 -11.22 -9.08 -21.65
C ILE A 98 -12.19 -9.19 -20.48
N ILE A 99 -11.99 -8.36 -19.45
CA ILE A 99 -12.85 -8.22 -18.28
C ILE A 99 -13.42 -6.80 -18.29
N ILE A 100 -14.74 -6.69 -18.27
CA ILE A 100 -15.44 -5.40 -18.16
C ILE A 100 -15.64 -5.14 -16.66
N PRO A 101 -15.06 -4.06 -16.11
CA PRO A 101 -15.23 -3.71 -14.70
C PRO A 101 -16.68 -3.34 -14.38
N LYS A 102 -17.10 -3.57 -13.13
CA LYS A 102 -18.37 -3.07 -12.60
C LYS A 102 -18.34 -1.57 -12.30
N GLY A 103 -17.15 -1.04 -12.09
CA GLY A 103 -16.88 0.34 -11.74
C GLY A 103 -15.61 0.46 -10.89
N GLN A 104 -15.43 1.62 -10.30
CA GLN A 104 -14.28 1.97 -9.47
C GLN A 104 -14.76 2.51 -8.14
N ILE A 105 -14.01 2.23 -7.07
CA ILE A 105 -14.28 2.78 -5.73
C ILE A 105 -12.98 3.23 -5.07
N ARG A 106 -13.01 4.38 -4.41
CA ARG A 106 -11.90 4.88 -3.61
C ARG A 106 -12.08 4.50 -2.15
N LEU A 107 -11.09 3.81 -1.59
CA LEU A 107 -11.09 3.37 -0.20
C LEU A 107 -9.75 3.65 0.47
N PRO A 108 -9.76 3.99 1.78
CA PRO A 108 -8.54 4.09 2.56
C PRO A 108 -7.92 2.70 2.77
N VAL A 109 -6.65 2.58 2.46
CA VAL A 109 -5.80 1.42 2.75
C VAL A 109 -4.78 1.81 3.80
N GLN A 110 -4.85 1.17 4.94
CA GLN A 110 -4.00 1.48 6.08
C GLN A 110 -2.92 0.41 6.25
N THR A 111 -1.69 0.86 6.35
CA THR A 111 -0.54 0.09 6.86
C THR A 111 -0.41 0.33 8.37
N SER A 112 0.71 -0.06 8.98
CA SER A 112 0.93 0.17 10.43
C SER A 112 0.99 1.66 10.80
N SER A 113 1.45 2.53 9.88
CA SER A 113 1.69 3.95 10.15
C SER A 113 1.09 4.90 9.13
N GLU A 114 0.77 4.43 7.93
CA GLU A 114 0.30 5.26 6.84
C GLU A 114 -1.11 4.87 6.39
N VAL A 115 -1.89 5.86 5.95
CA VAL A 115 -3.19 5.66 5.31
C VAL A 115 -3.15 6.27 3.92
N VAL A 116 -3.40 5.47 2.92
CA VAL A 116 -3.39 5.86 1.51
C VAL A 116 -4.76 5.65 0.91
N GLU A 117 -5.30 6.64 0.23
CA GLU A 117 -6.52 6.48 -0.57
C GLU A 117 -6.19 5.75 -1.86
N VAL A 118 -6.88 4.64 -2.11
CA VAL A 118 -6.63 3.72 -3.22
C VAL A 118 -7.88 3.57 -4.06
N ASP A 119 -7.71 3.70 -5.37
CA ASP A 119 -8.78 3.51 -6.35
C ASP A 119 -8.81 2.05 -6.82
N PHE A 120 -9.75 1.27 -6.27
CA PHE A 120 -9.94 -0.12 -6.67
C PHE A 120 -10.90 -0.24 -7.85
N ILE A 121 -10.50 -0.98 -8.86
CA ILE A 121 -11.38 -1.39 -9.95
C ILE A 121 -12.09 -2.68 -9.53
N VAL A 122 -13.41 -2.63 -9.49
CA VAL A 122 -14.26 -3.76 -9.09
C VAL A 122 -14.53 -4.63 -10.29
N VAL A 123 -14.14 -5.90 -10.21
CA VAL A 123 -14.32 -6.89 -11.28
C VAL A 123 -15.24 -8.03 -10.83
N ASP A 124 -15.88 -8.68 -11.79
CA ASP A 124 -16.66 -9.91 -11.55
C ASP A 124 -15.91 -11.10 -12.12
N ALA A 125 -14.84 -11.46 -11.46
CA ALA A 125 -14.00 -12.58 -11.84
C ALA A 125 -13.60 -13.38 -10.61
N TYR A 126 -13.41 -14.69 -10.79
CA TYR A 126 -12.87 -15.54 -9.73
C TYR A 126 -11.38 -15.26 -9.53
N SER A 127 -10.95 -15.22 -8.29
CA SER A 127 -9.55 -15.15 -7.90
C SER A 127 -9.34 -15.86 -6.56
N PRO A 128 -8.19 -16.49 -6.33
CA PRO A 128 -7.81 -16.98 -5.01
C PRO A 128 -7.45 -15.86 -4.04
N TYR A 129 -7.31 -14.63 -4.55
CA TYR A 129 -7.08 -13.42 -3.77
C TYR A 129 -8.36 -12.60 -3.72
N ILE A 130 -8.52 -11.80 -2.68
CA ILE A 130 -9.71 -10.95 -2.52
C ILE A 130 -9.50 -9.51 -3.00
N ALA A 131 -8.23 -9.11 -3.13
CA ALA A 131 -7.81 -7.87 -3.74
C ALA A 131 -6.37 -7.97 -4.25
N ILE A 132 -6.02 -7.08 -5.17
CA ILE A 132 -4.65 -6.82 -5.60
C ILE A 132 -4.34 -5.37 -5.30
N VAL A 133 -3.21 -5.12 -4.62
CA VAL A 133 -2.57 -3.82 -4.54
C VAL A 133 -1.36 -3.79 -5.47
N ALA A 134 -1.28 -2.75 -6.29
CA ALA A 134 -0.41 -2.67 -7.43
C ALA A 134 0.64 -1.56 -7.31
N ARG A 135 1.25 -1.17 -8.43
CA ARG A 135 2.25 -0.09 -8.47
C ARG A 135 1.76 1.26 -7.93
N PRO A 136 0.53 1.73 -8.21
CA PRO A 136 0.09 3.03 -7.71
C PRO A 136 0.12 3.10 -6.18
N TRP A 137 -0.33 2.05 -5.48
CA TRP A 137 -0.24 1.98 -4.02
C TRP A 137 1.20 1.99 -3.53
N LEU A 138 2.10 1.19 -4.15
CA LEU A 138 3.52 1.16 -3.81
C LEU A 138 4.18 2.53 -4.02
N TYR A 139 3.88 3.20 -5.14
CA TYR A 139 4.43 4.53 -5.45
C TYR A 139 3.95 5.60 -4.47
N THR A 140 2.67 5.57 -4.10
CA THR A 140 2.12 6.52 -3.13
C THR A 140 2.77 6.38 -1.77
N LEU A 141 3.12 5.16 -1.36
CA LEU A 141 3.88 4.89 -0.13
C LEU A 141 5.38 5.18 -0.27
N GLY A 142 5.89 5.41 -1.47
CA GLY A 142 7.34 5.42 -1.73
C GLY A 142 7.98 4.08 -1.40
N ALA A 143 7.24 2.98 -1.58
CA ALA A 143 7.60 1.67 -1.13
C ALA A 143 8.39 0.86 -2.17
N VAL A 144 9.19 -0.07 -1.69
CA VAL A 144 9.80 -1.14 -2.46
C VAL A 144 9.26 -2.49 -1.99
N SER A 145 8.97 -3.39 -2.92
CA SER A 145 8.47 -4.73 -2.60
C SER A 145 9.42 -5.81 -3.09
N SER A 146 9.47 -6.93 -2.38
CA SER A 146 10.25 -8.10 -2.77
C SER A 146 9.48 -9.38 -2.49
N THR A 147 9.14 -10.08 -3.57
CA THR A 147 8.52 -11.41 -3.50
C THR A 147 9.46 -12.41 -2.85
N LEU A 148 10.77 -12.33 -3.15
CA LEU A 148 11.78 -13.22 -2.56
C LEU A 148 11.81 -13.12 -1.02
N HIS A 149 11.67 -11.90 -0.48
CA HIS A 149 11.72 -11.65 0.96
C HIS A 149 10.34 -11.59 1.61
N GLN A 150 9.26 -11.66 0.80
CA GLN A 150 7.87 -11.55 1.25
C GLN A 150 7.65 -10.29 2.10
N LYS A 151 8.17 -9.14 1.62
CA LYS A 151 8.14 -7.86 2.33
C LYS A 151 7.87 -6.69 1.41
N VAL A 152 7.16 -5.69 1.95
CA VAL A 152 7.14 -4.31 1.46
C VAL A 152 7.85 -3.45 2.49
N LYS A 153 8.81 -2.63 2.06
CA LYS A 153 9.46 -1.61 2.90
C LYS A 153 9.06 -0.23 2.40
N TYR A 154 8.76 0.69 3.30
CA TYR A 154 8.36 2.05 2.97
C TYR A 154 8.85 3.04 4.03
N PRO A 155 9.14 4.32 3.65
CA PRO A 155 9.56 5.34 4.59
C PRO A 155 8.34 5.87 5.34
N SER A 156 8.45 6.02 6.65
CA SER A 156 7.45 6.68 7.51
C SER A 156 8.12 7.28 8.72
N GLU A 157 7.86 8.54 9.01
CA GLU A 157 8.38 9.27 10.18
C GLU A 157 9.91 9.19 10.33
N GLY A 158 10.66 9.23 9.22
CA GLY A 158 12.14 9.15 9.24
C GLY A 158 12.69 7.75 9.52
N GLN A 159 11.86 6.73 9.46
CA GLN A 159 12.21 5.31 9.64
C GLN A 159 11.74 4.48 8.46
N ILE A 160 12.32 3.29 8.29
CA ILE A 160 11.81 2.29 7.35
C ILE A 160 10.83 1.40 8.10
N LYS A 161 9.58 1.36 7.64
CA LYS A 161 8.53 0.45 8.13
C LYS A 161 8.38 -0.72 7.17
N GLU A 162 7.85 -1.83 7.68
CA GLU A 162 7.71 -3.07 6.92
C GLU A 162 6.28 -3.62 7.00
N VAL A 163 5.79 -4.15 5.87
CA VAL A 163 4.62 -5.02 5.80
C VAL A 163 5.10 -6.40 5.39
N TRP A 164 4.71 -7.41 6.15
CA TRP A 164 5.15 -8.79 5.97
C TRP A 164 4.12 -9.63 5.22
N GLY A 165 4.63 -10.50 4.36
CA GLY A 165 3.83 -11.53 3.73
C GLY A 165 3.30 -12.55 4.75
N ILE A 166 2.15 -13.10 4.43
CA ILE A 166 1.61 -14.27 5.12
C ILE A 166 2.08 -15.50 4.36
N SER A 167 2.76 -16.42 5.07
CA SER A 167 3.10 -17.72 4.51
C SER A 167 1.81 -18.52 4.31
N LEU A 168 1.42 -18.74 3.05
CA LEU A 168 0.28 -19.59 2.70
C LEU A 168 0.62 -21.09 2.78
N TRP A 169 1.82 -21.45 3.21
CA TRP A 169 2.39 -22.81 3.15
C TRP A 169 2.04 -23.71 4.33
N GLN A 170 1.00 -23.42 5.09
CA GLN A 170 0.44 -24.42 6.01
C GLN A 170 -0.76 -25.10 5.35
N GLY A 171 -0.44 -26.02 4.54
CA GLY A 171 -1.15 -27.16 3.93
C GLY A 171 -2.65 -27.34 4.11
N SER A 172 -3.48 -26.34 4.06
CA SER A 172 -4.95 -26.36 3.99
C SER A 172 -5.58 -24.97 4.02
N ALA A 173 -4.78 -23.90 4.04
CA ALA A 173 -5.28 -22.54 4.19
C ALA A 173 -6.05 -21.99 2.97
N TRP A 174 -6.01 -22.67 1.84
CA TRP A 174 -6.78 -22.27 0.64
C TRP A 174 -8.29 -22.37 0.83
N TRP A 175 -8.75 -23.16 1.82
CA TRP A 175 -10.16 -23.43 2.13
C TRP A 175 -10.67 -22.63 3.34
N LEU A 176 -9.82 -21.86 4.01
CA LEU A 176 -10.29 -21.02 5.09
C LEU A 176 -11.20 -19.93 4.53
N PRO A 177 -12.40 -19.75 5.12
CA PRO A 177 -13.33 -18.73 4.68
C PRO A 177 -12.65 -17.36 4.74
N PHE A 178 -12.94 -16.51 3.76
CA PHE A 178 -12.46 -15.14 3.71
C PHE A 178 -12.80 -14.45 5.04
N SER A 179 -11.78 -14.06 5.79
CA SER A 179 -12.00 -13.36 7.06
C SER A 179 -11.87 -11.87 6.82
N ILE A 180 -13.01 -11.21 6.76
CA ILE A 180 -13.12 -9.74 6.83
C ILE A 180 -13.60 -9.46 8.24
N ASN A 181 -12.68 -9.02 9.11
CA ASN A 181 -13.01 -8.72 10.50
C ASN A 181 -13.33 -7.22 10.64
N PRO A 182 -14.57 -6.86 11.00
CA PRO A 182 -14.90 -5.48 11.30
C PRO A 182 -14.20 -5.05 12.59
N ARG A 183 -13.22 -4.16 12.48
CA ARG A 183 -12.76 -3.37 13.61
C ARG A 183 -13.08 -1.91 13.30
N PRO A 184 -14.16 -1.34 13.85
CA PRO A 184 -14.50 0.05 13.63
C PRO A 184 -13.35 0.93 14.11
N SER A 185 -12.73 1.71 13.21
CA SER A 185 -11.82 2.75 13.64
C SER A 185 -12.64 3.96 14.11
N PRO A 186 -12.24 4.65 15.19
CA PRO A 186 -13.00 5.76 15.76
C PRO A 186 -13.19 6.96 14.82
N GLN A 187 -12.48 7.03 13.71
CA GLN A 187 -12.47 8.19 12.81
C GLN A 187 -13.43 8.12 11.62
N LEU A 188 -13.96 6.96 11.26
CA LEU A 188 -14.86 6.83 10.11
C LEU A 188 -16.33 7.14 10.41
N LEU A 189 -16.70 7.22 11.68
CA LEU A 189 -18.07 7.53 12.11
C LEU A 189 -18.49 9.00 11.93
N LYS A 190 -17.55 9.92 11.64
CA LYS A 190 -17.87 11.36 11.54
C LYS A 190 -18.25 11.89 10.14
N LYS A 191 -18.18 11.09 9.08
CA LYS A 191 -18.48 11.56 7.71
C LYS A 191 -19.85 11.15 7.14
N ARG A 192 -20.69 10.42 7.90
CA ARG A 192 -22.02 10.00 7.44
C ARG A 192 -23.21 10.83 7.94
N THR A 193 -22.96 11.90 8.67
CA THR A 193 -24.03 12.78 9.16
C THR A 193 -23.79 14.23 8.72
N CYS A 194 -23.97 14.52 7.45
CA CYS A 194 -24.29 15.84 6.93
C CYS A 194 -24.73 15.74 5.48
N SER A 195 -26.00 15.44 5.27
CA SER A 195 -26.78 15.87 4.11
C SER A 195 -28.26 15.71 4.50
N SER A 196 -28.78 16.75 5.09
CA SER A 196 -30.21 17.08 5.08
C SER A 196 -30.35 18.37 4.32
#